data_40bc2380a3f93ededa769debe906fc08
#
_entry.id   40bc2380a3f93ededa769debe906fc08
#
_cell.length_a   1.000
_cell.length_b   1.000
_cell.length_c   1.000
_cell.angle_alpha   90.00
_cell.angle_beta   90.00
_cell.angle_gamma   90.00
#
_symmetry.space_group_name_H-M   'P 1'
#
loop_
_entity.id
_entity.type
_entity.pdbx_description
1 polymer ?
#
loop_
_entity_poly.entity_id
_entity_poly.type
_entity_poly.pdbx_seq_one_letter_code
_entity_poly.pdbx_strand_id
1 'polypeptide(L)'
;WSFTTLADQTVNTFPWSEGFEGDVFPPLGWKSEKEGYTAWDRSNYNAYDGKNAAYISAGGSNEQGILQTPMFVLPADKDMQVSFYWGNAVPSGLTKSVKETMTINKDTLYFEIKSDGTWQELAHISSAQAEGQKWVRQRIVLSDYRGKNVNFRWRYSAVDFTGSGGALDNILVEEAPVGGKAVINVTSWNAGDVNYNKAVTSKTLNLLNDGEQTMKITDVSFKNKNFSTSLHKDLVLDSRESVDFNITFAAGETDALVEDEMTVTFDNAPAVTLPVSGNALGMYTRYFSFEDDEFGSVAPKGFTTVDADHKATVQPLMINYPNIGNVYAYIVINQQPEP
;
A
#
# COMPACT_ATOMS: atom_id res chain seq x y z
N TRP A 1 -37.95 5.57 -29.63
CA TRP A 1 -36.96 5.86 -28.58
C TRP A 1 -37.06 4.79 -27.51
N SER A 2 -35.99 4.11 -27.21
CA SER A 2 -35.87 3.22 -26.05
C SER A 2 -34.95 3.87 -25.04
N PHE A 3 -35.36 3.89 -23.76
CA PHE A 3 -34.42 4.24 -22.68
C PHE A 3 -34.13 2.99 -21.89
N THR A 4 -32.88 2.85 -21.51
CA THR A 4 -32.50 1.92 -20.46
C THR A 4 -32.28 2.74 -19.20
N THR A 5 -33.08 2.51 -18.16
CA THR A 5 -32.81 3.09 -16.83
C THR A 5 -31.58 2.39 -16.27
N LEU A 6 -30.64 3.17 -15.75
CA LEU A 6 -29.56 2.61 -14.96
C LEU A 6 -30.15 1.86 -13.75
N ALA A 7 -29.59 0.69 -13.43
CA ALA A 7 -29.93 -0.01 -12.21
C ALA A 7 -29.73 0.89 -11.00
N ASP A 8 -30.58 0.73 -9.98
CA ASP A 8 -30.42 1.42 -8.71
C ASP A 8 -29.04 1.06 -8.11
N GLN A 9 -28.22 2.07 -7.84
CA GLN A 9 -26.89 1.93 -7.26
C GLN A 9 -26.88 2.11 -5.75
N THR A 10 -28.05 2.11 -5.11
CA THR A 10 -28.17 2.22 -3.65
C THR A 10 -27.48 1.03 -2.98
N VAL A 11 -26.59 1.31 -2.04
CA VAL A 11 -25.85 0.31 -1.27
C VAL A 11 -26.62 -0.03 0.00
N ASN A 12 -26.96 -1.30 0.17
CA ASN A 12 -27.68 -1.83 1.35
C ASN A 12 -27.11 -3.17 1.84
N THR A 13 -26.00 -3.62 1.26
CA THR A 13 -25.30 -4.86 1.63
C THR A 13 -23.91 -4.51 2.13
N PHE A 14 -23.53 -5.06 3.27
CA PHE A 14 -22.27 -4.78 3.97
C PHE A 14 -21.56 -6.09 4.36
N PRO A 15 -20.21 -6.13 4.43
CA PRO A 15 -19.30 -5.01 4.15
C PRO A 15 -19.34 -4.59 2.67
N TRP A 16 -19.17 -3.30 2.42
CA TRP A 16 -19.03 -2.74 1.08
C TRP A 16 -17.69 -2.01 0.95
N SER A 17 -17.01 -2.19 -0.17
CA SER A 17 -15.70 -1.57 -0.43
C SER A 17 -15.57 -1.00 -1.83
N GLU A 18 -14.71 0.01 -1.99
CA GLU A 18 -14.29 0.59 -3.26
C GLU A 18 -12.79 0.89 -3.23
N GLY A 19 -12.06 0.29 -4.17
CA GLY A 19 -10.62 0.49 -4.38
C GLY A 19 -10.29 1.06 -5.77
N PHE A 20 -11.30 1.53 -6.52
CA PHE A 20 -11.15 2.14 -7.85
C PHE A 20 -10.47 1.25 -8.90
N GLU A 21 -10.53 -0.07 -8.73
CA GLU A 21 -9.94 -1.05 -9.63
C GLU A 21 -10.76 -1.26 -10.93
N GLY A 22 -12.01 -0.79 -10.96
CA GLY A 22 -12.90 -0.86 -12.11
C GLY A 22 -12.42 -0.04 -13.31
N ASP A 23 -12.93 -0.35 -14.51
CA ASP A 23 -12.51 0.32 -15.76
C ASP A 23 -13.12 1.72 -15.97
N VAL A 24 -14.10 2.09 -15.16
CA VAL A 24 -14.83 3.36 -15.30
C VAL A 24 -14.60 4.26 -14.09
N PHE A 25 -14.28 5.54 -14.34
CA PHE A 25 -14.19 6.55 -13.29
C PHE A 25 -15.07 7.77 -13.60
N PRO A 26 -15.81 8.34 -12.62
CA PRO A 26 -16.04 7.74 -11.31
C PRO A 26 -16.81 6.42 -11.42
N PRO A 27 -16.74 5.53 -10.41
CA PRO A 27 -17.48 4.27 -10.41
C PRO A 27 -18.97 4.47 -10.63
N LEU A 28 -19.67 3.45 -11.08
CA LEU A 28 -21.09 3.55 -11.39
C LEU A 28 -21.92 4.02 -10.18
N GLY A 29 -22.76 5.02 -10.38
CA GLY A 29 -23.57 5.64 -9.32
C GLY A 29 -22.86 6.73 -8.51
N TRP A 30 -21.56 6.90 -8.69
CA TRP A 30 -20.80 8.00 -8.10
C TRP A 30 -20.97 9.29 -8.89
N LYS A 31 -20.67 10.41 -8.24
CA LYS A 31 -20.62 11.73 -8.87
C LYS A 31 -19.26 12.36 -8.62
N SER A 32 -18.72 12.98 -9.67
CA SER A 32 -17.53 13.81 -9.58
C SER A 32 -17.86 15.22 -10.06
N GLU A 33 -17.57 16.20 -9.22
CA GLU A 33 -17.74 17.62 -9.54
C GLU A 33 -16.38 18.32 -9.40
N LYS A 34 -16.13 19.29 -10.27
CA LYS A 34 -14.86 20.04 -10.30
C LYS A 34 -15.10 21.54 -10.38
N GLU A 35 -14.20 22.27 -9.80
CA GLU A 35 -14.01 23.72 -10.03
C GLU A 35 -12.66 23.93 -10.69
N GLY A 36 -12.65 24.62 -11.82
CA GLY A 36 -11.42 24.91 -12.56
C GLY A 36 -10.64 23.66 -12.98
N TYR A 37 -9.42 23.57 -12.54
CA TYR A 37 -8.48 22.47 -12.82
C TYR A 37 -8.47 21.39 -11.73
N THR A 38 -9.10 21.62 -10.59
CA THR A 38 -9.12 20.67 -9.46
C THR A 38 -10.20 19.59 -9.69
N ALA A 39 -9.77 18.44 -10.17
CA ALA A 39 -10.66 17.37 -10.59
C ALA A 39 -10.17 16.01 -10.10
N TRP A 40 -11.12 15.15 -9.72
CA TRP A 40 -10.86 13.74 -9.43
C TRP A 40 -10.76 12.93 -10.71
N ASP A 41 -9.80 12.01 -10.75
CA ASP A 41 -9.60 11.03 -11.82
C ASP A 41 -9.06 9.73 -11.23
N ARG A 42 -9.03 8.66 -12.03
CA ARG A 42 -8.38 7.40 -11.64
C ARG A 42 -6.90 7.44 -12.02
N SER A 43 -6.04 6.99 -11.12
CA SER A 43 -4.61 6.92 -11.33
C SER A 43 -4.03 5.59 -10.88
N ASN A 44 -3.11 5.05 -11.66
CA ASN A 44 -2.31 3.88 -11.31
C ASN A 44 -0.91 4.25 -10.76
N TYR A 45 -0.68 5.51 -10.50
CA TYR A 45 0.63 6.00 -10.06
C TYR A 45 0.87 5.83 -8.56
N ASN A 46 -0.18 5.91 -7.76
CA ASN A 46 -0.08 5.84 -6.30
C ASN A 46 -1.35 5.20 -5.75
N ALA A 47 -1.35 3.89 -5.57
CA ALA A 47 -2.42 3.15 -4.91
C ALA A 47 -1.95 2.68 -3.52
N TYR A 48 -2.87 2.64 -2.56
CA TYR A 48 -2.62 2.03 -1.26
C TYR A 48 -2.65 0.51 -1.38
N ASP A 49 -3.65 0.00 -2.06
CA ASP A 49 -3.82 -1.42 -2.36
C ASP A 49 -4.18 -1.60 -3.84
N GLY A 50 -3.96 -2.78 -4.40
CA GLY A 50 -4.26 -3.04 -5.79
C GLY A 50 -3.36 -2.28 -6.78
N LYS A 51 -3.98 -1.72 -7.83
CA LYS A 51 -3.28 -1.03 -8.92
C LYS A 51 -3.68 0.43 -9.09
N ASN A 52 -4.89 0.79 -8.67
CA ASN A 52 -5.49 2.08 -8.95
C ASN A 52 -5.96 2.76 -7.66
N ALA A 53 -6.12 4.07 -7.71
CA ALA A 53 -6.72 4.88 -6.67
C ALA A 53 -7.50 6.03 -7.30
N ALA A 54 -8.42 6.66 -6.58
CA ALA A 54 -8.95 7.95 -6.97
C ALA A 54 -7.92 9.03 -6.66
N TYR A 55 -7.50 9.77 -7.66
CA TYR A 55 -6.50 10.82 -7.55
C TYR A 55 -7.13 12.19 -7.79
N ILE A 56 -6.74 13.18 -7.00
CA ILE A 56 -7.08 14.57 -7.25
C ILE A 56 -5.83 15.39 -7.50
N SER A 57 -5.80 16.10 -8.62
CA SER A 57 -4.77 17.10 -8.92
C SER A 57 -5.18 18.46 -8.34
N ALA A 58 -4.26 19.10 -7.63
CA ALA A 58 -4.42 20.49 -7.25
C ALA A 58 -3.86 21.36 -8.38
N GLY A 59 -4.73 21.92 -9.19
CA GLY A 59 -4.33 22.68 -10.37
C GLY A 59 -4.62 24.18 -10.29
N GLY A 60 -5.37 24.63 -9.30
CA GLY A 60 -5.85 26.00 -9.19
C GLY A 60 -5.73 26.61 -7.80
N SER A 61 -6.15 27.86 -7.67
CA SER A 61 -6.20 28.59 -6.42
C SER A 61 -7.65 28.82 -6.00
N ASN A 62 -7.97 28.45 -4.75
CA ASN A 62 -9.34 28.47 -4.20
C ASN A 62 -10.34 27.63 -5.00
N GLU A 63 -9.91 26.49 -5.49
CA GLU A 63 -10.73 25.55 -6.25
C GLU A 63 -11.10 24.33 -5.39
N GLN A 64 -12.17 23.64 -5.77
CA GLN A 64 -12.63 22.43 -5.09
C GLN A 64 -12.89 21.32 -6.09
N GLY A 65 -12.59 20.09 -5.66
CA GLY A 65 -12.97 18.88 -6.35
C GLY A 65 -13.76 17.97 -5.41
N ILE A 66 -14.91 17.49 -5.86
CA ILE A 66 -15.82 16.67 -5.06
C ILE A 66 -15.96 15.30 -5.69
N LEU A 67 -15.83 14.25 -4.89
CA LEU A 67 -16.13 12.87 -5.24
C LEU A 67 -17.19 12.35 -4.26
N GLN A 68 -18.36 11.98 -4.77
CA GLN A 68 -19.52 11.59 -3.97
C GLN A 68 -19.95 10.17 -4.30
N THR A 69 -20.27 9.39 -3.26
CA THR A 69 -20.77 8.01 -3.37
C THR A 69 -22.22 7.93 -3.83
N PRO A 70 -22.68 6.75 -4.26
CA PRO A 70 -24.09 6.40 -4.24
C PRO A 70 -24.71 6.57 -2.84
N MET A 71 -26.01 6.41 -2.74
CA MET A 71 -26.72 6.40 -1.46
C MET A 71 -26.49 5.07 -0.73
N PHE A 72 -26.25 5.14 0.57
CA PHE A 72 -26.20 4.00 1.49
C PHE A 72 -27.47 4.00 2.36
N VAL A 73 -28.06 2.81 2.55
CA VAL A 73 -29.12 2.56 3.52
C VAL A 73 -28.49 1.86 4.71
N LEU A 74 -28.20 2.60 5.76
CA LEU A 74 -27.53 2.05 6.94
C LEU A 74 -28.51 1.22 7.78
N PRO A 75 -28.09 0.06 8.33
CA PRO A 75 -28.89 -0.74 9.25
C PRO A 75 -29.33 0.05 10.48
N ALA A 76 -30.53 -0.23 10.99
CA ALA A 76 -31.05 0.43 12.20
C ALA A 76 -30.60 -0.26 13.49
N ASP A 77 -30.22 -1.52 13.41
CA ASP A 77 -29.89 -2.41 14.52
C ASP A 77 -28.38 -2.55 14.80
N LYS A 78 -27.55 -1.90 13.97
CA LYS A 78 -26.08 -2.02 14.06
C LYS A 78 -25.41 -0.66 13.96
N ASP A 79 -24.28 -0.53 14.64
CA ASP A 79 -23.36 0.54 14.39
C ASP A 79 -22.52 0.22 13.15
N MET A 80 -22.52 1.13 12.21
CA MET A 80 -21.66 1.06 11.04
C MET A 80 -20.46 1.98 11.21
N GLN A 81 -19.40 1.68 10.48
CA GLN A 81 -18.25 2.57 10.33
C GLN A 81 -17.88 2.71 8.87
N VAL A 82 -17.24 3.82 8.55
CA VAL A 82 -16.54 4.03 7.29
C VAL A 82 -15.07 4.25 7.55
N SER A 83 -14.22 3.61 6.76
CA SER A 83 -12.78 3.87 6.75
C SER A 83 -12.28 4.05 5.33
N PHE A 84 -11.18 4.79 5.18
CA PHE A 84 -10.51 5.02 3.91
C PHE A 84 -9.06 5.43 4.14
N TYR A 85 -8.23 5.33 3.10
CA TYR A 85 -6.87 5.80 3.11
C TYR A 85 -6.72 7.04 2.24
N TRP A 86 -5.97 8.01 2.74
CA TRP A 86 -5.57 9.21 2.02
C TRP A 86 -4.06 9.33 1.99
N GLY A 87 -3.49 9.43 0.78
CA GLY A 87 -2.08 9.63 0.54
C GLY A 87 -1.83 10.94 -0.21
N ASN A 88 -0.87 11.76 0.29
CA ASN A 88 -0.48 12.96 -0.41
C ASN A 88 0.45 12.62 -1.59
N ALA A 89 0.26 13.29 -2.72
CA ALA A 89 1.03 13.09 -3.95
C ALA A 89 2.41 13.80 -3.97
N VAL A 90 2.96 14.21 -2.83
CA VAL A 90 4.28 14.85 -2.78
C VAL A 90 5.36 13.91 -3.35
N PRO A 91 6.04 14.25 -4.46
CA PRO A 91 7.04 13.39 -5.06
C PRO A 91 8.19 13.08 -4.11
N SER A 92 8.67 11.83 -4.11
CA SER A 92 9.91 11.45 -3.45
C SER A 92 11.11 12.14 -4.15
N GLY A 93 12.11 12.59 -3.40
CA GLY A 93 13.34 13.16 -3.95
C GLY A 93 13.43 14.70 -3.95
N LEU A 94 12.41 15.39 -3.47
CA LEU A 94 12.49 16.84 -3.29
C LEU A 94 13.48 17.22 -2.18
N THR A 95 14.26 18.28 -2.41
CA THR A 95 15.18 18.81 -1.40
C THR A 95 14.42 19.31 -0.18
N LYS A 96 15.08 19.37 0.98
CA LYS A 96 14.49 19.89 2.22
C LYS A 96 13.84 21.26 2.02
N SER A 97 14.49 22.16 1.28
CA SER A 97 14.01 23.51 0.99
C SER A 97 12.72 23.51 0.15
N VAL A 98 12.61 22.62 -0.82
CA VAL A 98 11.40 22.44 -1.62
C VAL A 98 10.27 21.83 -0.78
N LYS A 99 10.59 20.84 0.06
CA LYS A 99 9.64 20.25 1.01
C LYS A 99 9.10 21.30 1.99
N GLU A 100 9.97 22.15 2.54
CA GLU A 100 9.56 23.23 3.45
C GLU A 100 8.65 24.25 2.75
N THR A 101 8.87 24.53 1.47
CA THR A 101 8.00 25.39 0.68
C THR A 101 6.66 24.74 0.37
N MET A 102 6.63 23.40 0.17
CA MET A 102 5.40 22.63 -0.05
C MET A 102 4.64 22.29 1.24
N THR A 103 5.31 22.28 2.40
CA THR A 103 4.67 22.11 3.72
C THR A 103 3.86 23.34 4.17
N ILE A 104 3.98 24.45 3.48
CA ILE A 104 3.10 25.60 3.64
C ILE A 104 1.73 25.35 2.98
N ASN A 105 1.59 24.23 2.28
CA ASN A 105 0.39 23.84 1.59
C ASN A 105 -0.79 23.72 2.57
N LYS A 106 -1.80 24.54 2.37
CA LYS A 106 -3.00 24.63 3.21
C LYS A 106 -4.15 23.80 2.67
N ASP A 107 -3.89 22.99 1.65
CA ASP A 107 -4.91 22.15 1.05
C ASP A 107 -5.44 21.14 2.06
N THR A 108 -6.73 20.89 1.97
CA THR A 108 -7.41 20.04 2.94
C THR A 108 -8.41 19.15 2.23
N LEU A 109 -8.35 17.86 2.55
CA LEU A 109 -9.39 16.90 2.23
C LEU A 109 -10.43 16.91 3.34
N TYR A 110 -11.67 17.21 3.03
CA TYR A 110 -12.83 17.09 3.91
C TYR A 110 -13.57 15.81 3.59
N PHE A 111 -13.92 15.06 4.62
CA PHE A 111 -14.82 13.93 4.52
C PHE A 111 -16.16 14.32 5.14
N GLU A 112 -17.21 14.24 4.35
CA GLU A 112 -18.51 14.75 4.72
C GLU A 112 -19.61 13.69 4.46
N ILE A 113 -20.65 13.72 5.29
CA ILE A 113 -21.84 12.90 5.18
C ILE A 113 -23.06 13.76 4.87
N LYS A 114 -23.95 13.25 4.04
CA LYS A 114 -25.26 13.85 3.82
C LYS A 114 -26.33 12.94 4.36
N SER A 115 -27.10 13.45 5.32
CA SER A 115 -28.32 12.86 5.83
C SER A 115 -29.37 13.95 5.85
N ASP A 116 -30.63 13.60 5.54
CA ASP A 116 -31.75 14.54 5.58
C ASP A 116 -31.54 15.82 4.73
N GLY A 117 -30.81 15.69 3.62
CA GLY A 117 -30.59 16.76 2.66
C GLY A 117 -29.42 17.69 2.91
N THR A 118 -28.77 17.64 4.09
CA THR A 118 -27.68 18.54 4.48
C THR A 118 -26.35 17.81 4.57
N TRP A 119 -25.27 18.42 4.06
CA TRP A 119 -23.90 17.96 4.25
C TRP A 119 -23.34 18.39 5.60
N GLN A 120 -22.72 17.45 6.29
CA GLN A 120 -22.05 17.65 7.57
C GLN A 120 -20.62 17.10 7.48
N GLU A 121 -19.64 17.86 7.93
CA GLU A 121 -18.26 17.40 8.05
C GLU A 121 -18.13 16.37 9.18
N LEU A 122 -17.48 15.26 8.87
CA LEU A 122 -17.12 14.21 9.84
C LEU A 122 -15.64 14.22 10.18
N ALA A 123 -14.79 14.57 9.21
CA ALA A 123 -13.34 14.63 9.39
C ALA A 123 -12.70 15.51 8.33
N HIS A 124 -11.48 15.97 8.61
CA HIS A 124 -10.61 16.58 7.60
C HIS A 124 -9.16 16.14 7.79
N ILE A 125 -8.41 16.12 6.70
CA ILE A 125 -6.99 15.81 6.65
C ILE A 125 -6.30 16.95 5.93
N SER A 126 -5.44 17.68 6.62
CA SER A 126 -4.57 18.68 6.00
C SER A 126 -3.43 17.99 5.25
N SER A 127 -2.90 18.62 4.22
CA SER A 127 -1.74 18.11 3.47
C SER A 127 -0.51 17.88 4.37
N ALA A 128 -0.36 18.63 5.46
CA ALA A 128 0.70 18.43 6.44
C ALA A 128 0.60 17.07 7.19
N GLN A 129 -0.60 16.55 7.41
CA GLN A 129 -0.80 15.26 8.09
C GLN A 129 -0.42 14.06 7.22
N ALA A 130 -0.51 14.21 5.88
CA ALA A 130 -0.14 13.18 4.90
C ALA A 130 1.25 13.41 4.30
N GLU A 131 2.12 14.19 4.96
CA GLU A 131 3.45 14.55 4.48
C GLU A 131 4.33 13.33 4.22
N GLY A 132 5.11 13.39 3.14
CA GLY A 132 6.10 12.37 2.81
C GLY A 132 5.53 11.11 2.19
N GLN A 133 4.44 11.21 1.45
CA GLN A 133 3.75 10.08 0.79
C GLN A 133 3.25 9.02 1.78
N LYS A 134 3.00 9.40 3.00
CA LYS A 134 2.39 8.52 3.98
C LYS A 134 0.89 8.43 3.71
N TRP A 135 0.39 7.22 3.74
CA TRP A 135 -1.04 6.98 3.77
C TRP A 135 -1.56 7.23 5.18
N VAL A 136 -2.57 8.08 5.27
CA VAL A 136 -3.30 8.36 6.52
C VAL A 136 -4.63 7.61 6.45
N ARG A 137 -4.86 6.73 7.41
CA ARG A 137 -6.14 6.06 7.54
C ARG A 137 -7.10 6.91 8.36
N GLN A 138 -8.29 7.11 7.83
CA GLN A 138 -9.43 7.65 8.59
C GLN A 138 -10.43 6.55 8.86
N ARG A 139 -11.04 6.61 10.02
CA ARG A 139 -12.13 5.74 10.44
C ARG A 139 -13.13 6.53 11.25
N ILE A 140 -14.38 6.44 10.89
CA ILE A 140 -15.47 7.17 11.54
C ILE A 140 -16.62 6.20 11.83
N VAL A 141 -17.05 6.15 13.09
CA VAL A 141 -18.23 5.40 13.52
C VAL A 141 -19.47 6.24 13.25
N LEU A 142 -20.52 5.60 12.72
CA LEU A 142 -21.73 6.22 12.20
C LEU A 142 -22.95 5.98 13.10
N SER A 143 -22.77 5.89 14.43
CA SER A 143 -23.85 5.57 15.38
C SER A 143 -25.04 6.50 15.30
N ASP A 144 -24.82 7.80 15.01
CA ASP A 144 -25.87 8.81 14.86
C ASP A 144 -26.69 8.68 13.58
N TYR A 145 -26.23 7.80 12.67
CA TYR A 145 -26.83 7.59 11.35
C TYR A 145 -27.49 6.21 11.20
N ARG A 146 -27.71 5.47 12.28
CA ARG A 146 -28.42 4.19 12.23
C ARG A 146 -29.79 4.34 11.59
N GLY A 147 -30.11 3.46 10.64
CA GLY A 147 -31.40 3.42 9.93
C GLY A 147 -31.61 4.59 8.95
N LYS A 148 -30.61 5.42 8.72
CA LYS A 148 -30.72 6.56 7.80
C LYS A 148 -30.19 6.23 6.41
N ASN A 149 -30.70 7.00 5.44
CA ASN A 149 -30.13 7.05 4.10
C ASN A 149 -29.07 8.13 4.08
N VAL A 150 -27.85 7.77 3.67
CA VAL A 150 -26.71 8.69 3.66
C VAL A 150 -25.93 8.62 2.34
N ASN A 151 -25.27 9.73 1.99
CA ASN A 151 -24.22 9.74 1.00
C ASN A 151 -22.93 10.22 1.69
N PHE A 152 -21.80 9.72 1.23
CA PHE A 152 -20.49 10.25 1.60
C PHE A 152 -19.93 11.08 0.47
N ARG A 153 -19.07 12.06 0.80
CA ARG A 153 -18.25 12.73 -0.19
C ARG A 153 -16.90 13.11 0.37
N TRP A 154 -15.93 13.10 -0.52
CA TRP A 154 -14.61 13.67 -0.31
C TRP A 154 -14.51 14.96 -1.11
N ARG A 155 -14.36 16.06 -0.39
CA ARG A 155 -14.21 17.39 -0.95
C ARG A 155 -12.79 17.88 -0.70
N TYR A 156 -12.00 17.96 -1.74
CA TYR A 156 -10.67 18.53 -1.69
C TYR A 156 -10.75 20.04 -1.93
N SER A 157 -10.09 20.81 -1.08
CA SER A 157 -10.01 22.27 -1.18
C SER A 157 -8.56 22.67 -1.42
N ALA A 158 -8.28 23.12 -2.63
CA ALA A 158 -7.00 23.68 -3.04
C ALA A 158 -6.98 25.17 -2.70
N VAL A 159 -5.98 25.61 -1.92
CA VAL A 159 -5.86 27.02 -1.48
C VAL A 159 -5.06 27.83 -2.47
N ASP A 160 -4.02 27.27 -3.04
CA ASP A 160 -3.17 27.94 -4.03
C ASP A 160 -2.58 26.94 -5.05
N PHE A 161 -1.82 27.46 -6.03
CA PHE A 161 -1.20 26.64 -7.09
C PHE A 161 -0.06 25.73 -6.60
N THR A 162 0.29 25.77 -5.33
CA THR A 162 1.35 24.92 -4.76
C THR A 162 0.81 23.61 -4.20
N GLY A 163 -0.49 23.36 -4.35
CA GLY A 163 -1.15 22.15 -3.92
C GLY A 163 -0.55 20.90 -4.57
N SER A 164 -0.38 19.85 -3.79
CA SER A 164 0.17 18.58 -4.28
C SER A 164 -0.89 17.61 -4.77
N GLY A 165 -2.16 17.86 -4.46
CA GLY A 165 -3.21 16.86 -4.64
C GLY A 165 -3.01 15.65 -3.72
N GLY A 166 -3.63 14.54 -4.07
CA GLY A 166 -3.51 13.30 -3.31
C GLY A 166 -4.32 12.16 -3.89
N ALA A 167 -4.23 11.01 -3.26
CA ALA A 167 -4.92 9.81 -3.63
C ALA A 167 -5.81 9.30 -2.49
N LEU A 168 -7.00 8.88 -2.85
CA LEU A 168 -8.00 8.25 -1.97
C LEU A 168 -8.15 6.79 -2.40
N ASP A 169 -8.09 5.88 -1.44
CA ASP A 169 -8.13 4.46 -1.74
C ASP A 169 -8.72 3.63 -0.60
N ASN A 170 -9.05 2.39 -0.91
CA ASN A 170 -9.49 1.35 0.02
C ASN A 170 -10.59 1.84 0.97
N ILE A 171 -11.68 2.35 0.39
CA ILE A 171 -12.86 2.78 1.13
C ILE A 171 -13.61 1.54 1.57
N LEU A 172 -13.95 1.45 2.84
CA LEU A 172 -14.67 0.33 3.43
C LEU A 172 -15.80 0.85 4.32
N VAL A 173 -17.02 0.36 4.09
CA VAL A 173 -18.17 0.57 4.98
C VAL A 173 -18.58 -0.79 5.53
N GLU A 174 -18.49 -0.94 6.85
CA GLU A 174 -18.71 -2.21 7.54
C GLU A 174 -19.38 -2.01 8.91
N GLU A 175 -19.79 -3.10 9.55
CA GLU A 175 -20.24 -3.05 10.95
C GLU A 175 -19.08 -2.62 11.85
N ALA A 176 -19.34 -1.64 12.71
CA ALA A 176 -18.34 -1.16 13.66
C ALA A 176 -18.00 -2.27 14.67
N PRO A 177 -16.73 -2.57 14.92
CA PRO A 177 -16.35 -3.62 15.88
C PRO A 177 -16.74 -3.24 17.29
N VAL A 178 -17.33 -4.19 18.02
CA VAL A 178 -17.71 -4.02 19.43
C VAL A 178 -16.49 -4.14 20.36
N GLY A 179 -15.44 -4.83 19.93
CA GLY A 179 -14.19 -5.07 20.67
C GLY A 179 -12.99 -4.37 20.05
N GLY A 180 -11.82 -4.94 20.27
CA GLY A 180 -10.61 -4.62 19.52
C GLY A 180 -10.73 -5.09 18.07
N LYS A 181 -9.99 -4.45 17.17
CA LYS A 181 -9.86 -4.86 15.78
C LYS A 181 -8.42 -4.69 15.33
N ALA A 182 -7.74 -5.80 15.11
CA ALA A 182 -6.35 -5.78 14.64
C ALA A 182 -6.30 -5.56 13.13
N VAL A 183 -5.43 -4.66 12.69
CA VAL A 183 -5.15 -4.38 11.27
C VAL A 183 -3.65 -4.29 11.07
N ILE A 184 -3.12 -5.09 10.13
CA ILE A 184 -1.72 -4.98 9.69
C ILE A 184 -1.69 -4.16 8.41
N ASN A 185 -0.70 -3.28 8.28
CA ASN A 185 -0.59 -2.32 7.18
C ASN A 185 -0.12 -2.91 5.84
N VAL A 186 0.00 -4.24 5.75
CA VAL A 186 0.34 -4.98 4.54
C VAL A 186 -0.50 -6.25 4.45
N THR A 187 -0.71 -6.77 3.25
CA THR A 187 -1.48 -7.99 2.99
C THR A 187 -0.61 -9.25 2.92
N SER A 188 0.69 -9.11 2.70
CA SER A 188 1.69 -10.18 2.70
C SER A 188 3.09 -9.63 2.81
N TRP A 189 4.06 -10.51 3.10
CA TRP A 189 5.48 -10.18 3.04
C TRP A 189 6.28 -11.31 2.38
N ASN A 190 7.18 -10.92 1.46
CA ASN A 190 8.09 -11.86 0.81
C ASN A 190 9.54 -11.39 1.02
N ALA A 191 10.37 -12.27 1.59
CA ALA A 191 11.79 -12.02 1.81
C ALA A 191 12.63 -12.08 0.52
N GLY A 192 12.07 -12.61 -0.57
CA GLY A 192 12.80 -12.88 -1.81
C GLY A 192 13.78 -14.03 -1.68
N ASP A 193 14.84 -14.00 -2.48
CA ASP A 193 15.90 -15.01 -2.48
C ASP A 193 16.92 -14.72 -1.39
N VAL A 194 17.13 -15.68 -0.50
CA VAL A 194 18.05 -15.58 0.64
C VAL A 194 19.03 -16.72 0.64
N ASN A 195 20.32 -16.41 0.67
CA ASN A 195 21.36 -17.43 0.71
C ASN A 195 21.33 -18.25 2.02
N TYR A 196 21.77 -19.50 1.95
CA TYR A 196 21.88 -20.38 3.12
C TYR A 196 22.52 -19.71 4.31
N ASN A 197 21.98 -19.94 5.49
CA ASN A 197 22.44 -19.40 6.77
C ASN A 197 22.48 -17.85 6.82
N LYS A 198 21.75 -17.19 5.94
CA LYS A 198 21.51 -15.74 5.97
C LYS A 198 20.07 -15.44 6.35
N ALA A 199 19.85 -14.23 6.79
CA ALA A 199 18.53 -13.75 7.15
C ALA A 199 18.24 -12.40 6.48
N VAL A 200 16.97 -12.18 6.17
CA VAL A 200 16.44 -10.90 5.67
C VAL A 200 15.32 -10.47 6.59
N THR A 201 15.36 -9.21 6.98
CA THR A 201 14.34 -8.60 7.83
C THR A 201 13.51 -7.63 7.00
N SER A 202 12.20 -7.62 7.19
CA SER A 202 11.28 -6.71 6.54
C SER A 202 11.61 -5.24 6.85
N LYS A 203 11.12 -4.32 6.03
CA LYS A 203 10.92 -2.94 6.48
C LYS A 203 9.99 -2.95 7.68
N THR A 204 9.91 -1.83 8.39
CA THR A 204 8.99 -1.67 9.50
C THR A 204 7.55 -1.85 9.03
N LEU A 205 6.86 -2.78 9.64
CA LEU A 205 5.43 -3.05 9.51
C LEU A 205 4.71 -2.45 10.71
N ASN A 206 3.40 -2.28 10.62
CA ASN A 206 2.61 -1.69 11.69
C ASN A 206 1.37 -2.55 11.97
N LEU A 207 1.10 -2.81 13.25
CA LEU A 207 -0.12 -3.42 13.76
C LEU A 207 -0.91 -2.35 14.51
N LEU A 208 -2.11 -2.06 14.05
CA LEU A 208 -3.04 -1.07 14.59
C LEU A 208 -4.21 -1.76 15.29
N ASN A 209 -4.59 -1.27 16.46
CA ASN A 209 -5.90 -1.53 17.02
C ASN A 209 -6.92 -0.54 16.43
N ASP A 210 -7.65 -0.98 15.44
CA ASP A 210 -8.71 -0.21 14.78
C ASP A 210 -10.08 -0.36 15.47
N GLY A 211 -10.13 -1.04 16.59
CA GLY A 211 -11.31 -1.25 17.40
C GLY A 211 -11.57 -0.14 18.42
N GLU A 212 -12.68 -0.26 19.14
CA GLU A 212 -13.08 0.71 20.18
C GLU A 212 -12.54 0.37 21.57
N GLN A 213 -12.10 -0.86 21.77
CA GLN A 213 -11.64 -1.35 23.06
C GLN A 213 -10.17 -1.75 22.98
N THR A 214 -9.52 -1.68 24.13
CA THR A 214 -8.16 -2.21 24.33
C THR A 214 -8.10 -3.69 23.98
N MET A 215 -7.06 -4.10 23.28
CA MET A 215 -6.75 -5.50 22.98
C MET A 215 -5.32 -5.84 23.42
N LYS A 216 -5.14 -7.06 23.90
CA LYS A 216 -3.83 -7.59 24.31
C LYS A 216 -3.45 -8.77 23.43
N ILE A 217 -2.22 -8.78 22.93
CA ILE A 217 -1.68 -9.92 22.21
C ILE A 217 -1.50 -11.10 23.16
N THR A 218 -2.16 -12.20 22.88
CA THR A 218 -2.08 -13.44 23.67
C THR A 218 -1.09 -14.44 23.10
N ASP A 219 -0.91 -14.44 21.78
CA ASP A 219 0.11 -15.25 21.10
C ASP A 219 0.51 -14.65 19.75
N VAL A 220 1.78 -14.92 19.34
CA VAL A 220 2.29 -14.64 18.00
C VAL A 220 3.06 -15.85 17.53
N SER A 221 2.60 -16.47 16.45
CA SER A 221 3.16 -17.75 15.99
C SER A 221 3.34 -17.85 14.49
N PHE A 222 4.31 -18.69 14.12
CA PHE A 222 4.54 -19.21 12.78
C PHE A 222 4.54 -20.74 12.86
N LYS A 223 4.15 -21.41 11.79
CA LYS A 223 4.28 -22.88 11.67
C LYS A 223 5.71 -23.31 11.38
N ASN A 224 6.47 -22.45 10.70
CA ASN A 224 7.81 -22.73 10.26
C ASN A 224 8.84 -21.89 11.05
N LYS A 225 9.86 -22.56 11.59
CA LYS A 225 10.92 -21.96 12.38
C LYS A 225 11.84 -20.99 11.60
N ASN A 226 11.73 -20.95 10.29
CA ASN A 226 12.47 -20.01 9.45
C ASN A 226 11.98 -18.59 9.59
N PHE A 227 10.78 -18.38 10.12
CA PHE A 227 10.23 -17.06 10.37
C PHE A 227 10.26 -16.69 11.85
N SER A 228 10.49 -15.43 12.11
CA SER A 228 10.40 -14.82 13.43
C SER A 228 9.92 -13.37 13.32
N THR A 229 9.48 -12.79 14.41
CA THR A 229 9.01 -11.40 14.45
C THR A 229 9.44 -10.71 15.73
N SER A 230 9.48 -9.37 15.70
CA SER A 230 9.66 -8.54 16.90
C SER A 230 8.38 -8.35 17.72
N LEU A 231 7.21 -8.72 17.17
CA LEU A 231 5.99 -8.75 17.98
C LEU A 231 6.10 -9.82 19.07
N HIS A 232 5.60 -9.50 20.22
CA HIS A 232 5.59 -10.43 21.35
C HIS A 232 4.25 -10.44 22.08
N LYS A 233 3.95 -11.52 22.74
CA LYS A 233 2.77 -11.62 23.61
C LYS A 233 2.83 -10.60 24.75
N ASP A 234 1.69 -10.37 25.37
CA ASP A 234 1.46 -9.44 26.47
C ASP A 234 1.54 -7.96 26.11
N LEU A 235 1.76 -7.62 24.84
CA LEU A 235 1.65 -6.25 24.36
C LEU A 235 0.17 -5.83 24.36
N VAL A 236 -0.10 -4.67 24.94
CA VAL A 236 -1.43 -4.07 25.03
C VAL A 236 -1.50 -2.92 24.05
N LEU A 237 -2.59 -2.85 23.29
CA LEU A 237 -2.89 -1.77 22.36
C LEU A 237 -4.24 -1.16 22.73
N ASP A 238 -4.24 0.08 23.14
CA ASP A 238 -5.47 0.83 23.35
C ASP A 238 -6.17 1.14 22.02
N SER A 239 -7.42 1.58 22.08
CA SER A 239 -8.14 2.02 20.88
C SER A 239 -7.31 3.05 20.11
N ARG A 240 -7.11 2.81 18.81
CA ARG A 240 -6.31 3.62 17.87
C ARG A 240 -4.80 3.60 18.10
N GLU A 241 -4.32 2.84 19.06
CA GLU A 241 -2.90 2.65 19.27
C GLU A 241 -2.33 1.66 18.27
N SER A 242 -1.08 1.86 17.89
CA SER A 242 -0.35 0.98 16.98
C SER A 242 1.05 0.68 17.47
N VAL A 243 1.59 -0.44 17.03
CA VAL A 243 2.98 -0.85 17.29
C VAL A 243 3.68 -1.18 15.99
N ASP A 244 4.90 -0.71 15.88
CA ASP A 244 5.81 -1.06 14.79
C ASP A 244 6.50 -2.39 15.08
N PHE A 245 6.63 -3.22 14.05
CA PHE A 245 7.29 -4.51 14.15
C PHE A 245 8.01 -4.88 12.85
N ASN A 246 8.81 -5.94 12.92
CA ASN A 246 9.49 -6.52 11.77
C ASN A 246 9.28 -8.02 11.73
N ILE A 247 9.40 -8.60 10.54
CA ILE A 247 9.46 -10.05 10.32
C ILE A 247 10.83 -10.37 9.75
N THR A 248 11.44 -11.46 10.22
CA THR A 248 12.72 -11.96 9.73
C THR A 248 12.53 -13.36 9.17
N PHE A 249 13.03 -13.59 7.96
CA PHE A 249 13.20 -14.89 7.36
C PHE A 249 14.65 -15.31 7.45
N ALA A 250 14.91 -16.47 8.03
CA ALA A 250 16.23 -17.09 8.10
C ALA A 250 16.26 -18.33 7.18
N ALA A 251 17.08 -18.25 6.14
CA ALA A 251 17.24 -19.35 5.19
C ALA A 251 17.92 -20.56 5.86
N GLY A 252 17.38 -21.74 5.60
CA GLY A 252 17.98 -23.02 6.00
C GLY A 252 19.19 -23.40 5.13
N GLU A 253 19.54 -24.70 5.13
CA GLU A 253 20.70 -25.24 4.40
C GLU A 253 20.29 -26.06 3.17
N THR A 254 19.03 -25.96 2.75
CA THR A 254 18.49 -26.65 1.57
C THR A 254 17.69 -25.69 0.72
N ASP A 255 17.78 -25.84 -0.61
CA ASP A 255 16.97 -25.07 -1.54
C ASP A 255 15.48 -25.34 -1.28
N ALA A 256 14.76 -24.30 -0.93
CA ALA A 256 13.34 -24.40 -0.66
C ALA A 256 12.64 -23.05 -0.74
N LEU A 257 11.50 -23.02 -1.42
CA LEU A 257 10.49 -21.98 -1.20
C LEU A 257 9.78 -22.32 0.11
N VAL A 258 9.85 -21.42 1.06
CA VAL A 258 9.22 -21.54 2.37
C VAL A 258 8.06 -20.58 2.43
N GLU A 259 6.85 -21.11 2.54
CA GLU A 259 5.63 -20.34 2.73
C GLU A 259 5.06 -20.61 4.12
N ASP A 260 4.55 -19.60 4.76
CA ASP A 260 3.95 -19.65 6.09
C ASP A 260 2.94 -18.52 6.28
N GLU A 261 2.38 -18.46 7.46
CA GLU A 261 1.45 -17.44 7.89
C GLU A 261 1.78 -17.04 9.32
N MET A 262 2.09 -15.76 9.52
CA MET A 262 2.14 -15.21 10.87
C MET A 262 0.72 -15.10 11.41
N THR A 263 0.45 -15.73 12.56
CA THR A 263 -0.82 -15.60 13.27
C THR A 263 -0.62 -14.81 14.53
N VAL A 264 -1.44 -13.77 14.73
CA VAL A 264 -1.49 -12.98 15.97
C VAL A 264 -2.87 -13.13 16.58
N THR A 265 -2.92 -13.57 17.84
CA THR A 265 -4.18 -13.75 18.60
C THR A 265 -4.28 -12.75 19.74
N PHE A 266 -5.50 -12.42 20.09
CA PHE A 266 -5.81 -11.38 21.08
C PHE A 266 -6.84 -11.88 22.09
N ASP A 267 -6.93 -11.22 23.22
CA ASP A 267 -7.94 -11.49 24.26
C ASP A 267 -9.31 -10.91 23.92
N ASN A 268 -9.37 -9.82 23.19
CA ASN A 268 -10.59 -9.05 22.91
C ASN A 268 -10.68 -8.60 21.45
N ALA A 269 -10.11 -9.35 20.52
CA ALA A 269 -10.23 -9.11 19.09
C ALA A 269 -10.11 -10.44 18.30
N PRO A 270 -10.68 -10.53 17.10
CA PRO A 270 -10.40 -11.63 16.20
C PRO A 270 -8.90 -11.73 15.89
N ALA A 271 -8.41 -12.95 15.72
CA ALA A 271 -7.04 -13.18 15.25
C ALA A 271 -6.82 -12.54 13.88
N VAL A 272 -5.61 -12.06 13.63
CA VAL A 272 -5.18 -11.58 12.33
C VAL A 272 -4.05 -12.45 11.81
N THR A 273 -4.04 -12.68 10.50
CA THR A 273 -3.03 -13.47 9.83
C THR A 273 -2.33 -12.66 8.74
N LEU A 274 -1.05 -12.96 8.51
CA LEU A 274 -0.25 -12.34 7.46
C LEU A 274 0.54 -13.43 6.73
N PRO A 275 0.22 -13.70 5.44
CA PRO A 275 1.01 -14.60 4.62
C PRO A 275 2.45 -14.11 4.48
N VAL A 276 3.41 -15.01 4.64
CA VAL A 276 4.84 -14.73 4.53
C VAL A 276 5.52 -15.78 3.67
N SER A 277 6.53 -15.37 2.92
CA SER A 277 7.34 -16.30 2.12
C SER A 277 8.79 -15.88 2.03
N GLY A 278 9.66 -16.84 1.69
CA GLY A 278 11.05 -16.59 1.39
C GLY A 278 11.64 -17.81 0.68
N ASN A 279 12.57 -17.58 -0.21
CA ASN A 279 13.23 -18.61 -0.97
C ASN A 279 14.67 -18.81 -0.46
N ALA A 280 14.93 -19.97 0.16
CA ALA A 280 16.28 -20.34 0.57
C ALA A 280 17.04 -20.90 -0.63
N LEU A 281 18.20 -20.33 -0.95
CA LEU A 281 19.03 -20.75 -2.07
C LEU A 281 20.44 -21.10 -1.65
N GLY A 282 20.95 -22.23 -2.17
CA GLY A 282 22.34 -22.65 -1.98
C GLY A 282 23.35 -21.79 -2.71
N MET A 283 24.60 -22.02 -2.38
CA MET A 283 25.72 -21.31 -2.99
C MET A 283 25.79 -21.49 -4.52
N TYR A 284 25.21 -22.57 -5.04
CA TYR A 284 25.19 -22.90 -6.47
C TYR A 284 23.97 -22.39 -7.23
N THR A 285 22.97 -21.85 -6.53
CA THR A 285 21.73 -21.30 -7.09
C THR A 285 21.64 -19.78 -6.98
N ARG A 286 22.78 -19.10 -6.83
CA ARG A 286 22.82 -17.64 -6.79
C ARG A 286 22.40 -17.06 -8.14
N TYR A 287 21.42 -16.17 -8.10
CA TYR A 287 21.13 -15.30 -9.23
C TYR A 287 22.14 -14.14 -9.25
N PHE A 288 22.83 -13.96 -10.33
CA PHE A 288 23.74 -12.83 -10.57
C PHE A 288 23.14 -11.99 -11.70
N SER A 289 22.73 -10.78 -11.39
CA SER A 289 22.20 -9.87 -12.41
C SER A 289 23.30 -9.18 -13.24
N PHE A 290 24.50 -9.04 -12.67
CA PHE A 290 25.63 -8.27 -13.21
C PHE A 290 25.32 -6.78 -13.49
N GLU A 291 24.15 -6.30 -13.11
CA GLU A 291 23.71 -4.92 -13.39
C GLU A 291 24.45 -3.88 -12.55
N ASP A 292 25.06 -4.32 -11.43
CA ASP A 292 25.85 -3.47 -10.53
C ASP A 292 27.36 -3.51 -10.85
N ASP A 293 27.75 -4.24 -11.90
CA ASP A 293 29.17 -4.35 -12.29
C ASP A 293 29.57 -3.19 -13.21
N GLU A 294 30.82 -2.72 -13.06
CA GLU A 294 31.34 -1.71 -13.96
C GLU A 294 31.59 -2.30 -15.35
N PHE A 295 31.10 -1.60 -16.39
CA PHE A 295 31.37 -1.99 -17.76
C PHE A 295 32.88 -2.00 -18.05
N GLY A 296 33.38 -3.13 -18.56
CA GLY A 296 34.78 -3.33 -18.86
C GLY A 296 35.58 -4.02 -17.75
N SER A 297 34.97 -4.38 -16.63
CA SER A 297 35.62 -5.23 -15.63
C SER A 297 35.85 -6.64 -16.19
N VAL A 298 37.01 -7.24 -15.86
CA VAL A 298 37.39 -8.58 -16.36
C VAL A 298 36.68 -9.73 -15.63
N ALA A 299 36.03 -9.43 -14.51
CA ALA A 299 35.21 -10.38 -13.76
C ALA A 299 34.07 -9.65 -13.03
N PRO A 300 32.91 -10.28 -12.88
CA PRO A 300 31.82 -9.76 -12.06
C PRO A 300 32.26 -9.58 -10.61
N LYS A 301 31.63 -8.64 -9.89
CA LYS A 301 31.87 -8.39 -8.49
C LYS A 301 31.71 -9.67 -7.66
N GLY A 302 32.73 -10.04 -6.92
CA GLY A 302 32.77 -11.27 -6.11
C GLY A 302 33.22 -12.53 -6.85
N PHE A 303 33.58 -12.41 -8.12
CA PHE A 303 34.20 -13.48 -8.92
C PHE A 303 35.66 -13.23 -9.13
N THR A 304 36.41 -14.32 -9.31
CA THR A 304 37.79 -14.31 -9.81
C THR A 304 37.83 -15.13 -11.09
N THR A 305 38.44 -14.61 -12.12
CA THR A 305 38.73 -15.40 -13.33
C THR A 305 39.98 -16.27 -13.06
N VAL A 306 39.83 -17.57 -13.27
CA VAL A 306 40.94 -18.52 -13.25
C VAL A 306 40.99 -19.21 -14.61
N ASP A 307 42.02 -18.91 -15.37
CA ASP A 307 42.31 -19.57 -16.64
C ASP A 307 43.73 -20.10 -16.62
N ALA A 308 43.87 -21.34 -16.21
CA ALA A 308 45.19 -22.01 -16.06
C ALA A 308 45.88 -22.24 -17.42
N ASP A 309 45.08 -22.34 -18.49
CA ASP A 309 45.59 -22.70 -19.84
C ASP A 309 45.62 -21.50 -20.79
N HIS A 310 45.16 -20.33 -20.35
CA HIS A 310 44.99 -19.11 -21.18
C HIS A 310 44.18 -19.31 -22.45
N LYS A 311 43.23 -20.28 -22.44
CA LYS A 311 42.38 -20.64 -23.61
C LYS A 311 40.97 -20.07 -23.53
N ALA A 312 40.61 -19.46 -22.41
CA ALA A 312 39.31 -18.83 -22.24
C ALA A 312 39.49 -17.34 -21.92
N THR A 313 38.64 -16.53 -22.46
CA THR A 313 38.59 -15.11 -22.18
C THR A 313 37.19 -14.77 -21.67
N VAL A 314 37.13 -14.08 -20.53
CA VAL A 314 35.87 -13.54 -20.00
C VAL A 314 35.77 -12.10 -20.48
N GLN A 315 34.70 -11.77 -21.21
CA GLN A 315 34.49 -10.43 -21.74
C GLN A 315 33.14 -9.88 -21.25
N PRO A 316 33.11 -8.63 -20.77
CA PRO A 316 31.87 -7.97 -20.48
C PRO A 316 31.12 -7.66 -21.79
N LEU A 317 29.83 -7.89 -21.79
CA LEU A 317 28.95 -7.63 -22.91
C LEU A 317 27.77 -6.75 -22.44
N MET A 318 27.53 -5.68 -23.15
CA MET A 318 26.34 -4.86 -22.97
C MET A 318 25.37 -5.13 -24.13
N ILE A 319 24.17 -5.58 -23.80
CA ILE A 319 23.11 -5.83 -24.79
C ILE A 319 21.99 -4.82 -24.55
N ASN A 320 21.67 -4.04 -25.57
CA ASN A 320 20.54 -3.13 -25.53
C ASN A 320 19.28 -3.85 -26.03
N TYR A 321 18.30 -4.02 -25.16
CA TYR A 321 17.00 -4.56 -25.52
C TYR A 321 15.99 -3.43 -25.68
N PRO A 322 15.24 -3.39 -26.81
CA PRO A 322 14.10 -2.48 -26.92
C PRO A 322 13.12 -2.69 -25.77
N ASN A 323 12.75 -1.62 -25.08
CA ASN A 323 11.82 -1.57 -23.93
C ASN A 323 12.36 -2.09 -22.57
N ILE A 324 13.58 -2.61 -22.48
CA ILE A 324 14.20 -3.05 -21.24
C ILE A 324 15.40 -2.17 -20.90
N GLY A 325 16.07 -1.64 -21.91
CA GLY A 325 17.31 -0.89 -21.75
C GLY A 325 18.56 -1.74 -21.90
N ASN A 326 19.66 -1.29 -21.29
CA ASN A 326 20.94 -1.98 -21.35
C ASN A 326 20.98 -3.10 -20.30
N VAL A 327 21.34 -4.29 -20.74
CA VAL A 327 21.57 -5.45 -19.88
C VAL A 327 23.07 -5.80 -19.93
N TYR A 328 23.69 -5.95 -18.78
CA TYR A 328 25.10 -6.33 -18.67
C TYR A 328 25.21 -7.84 -18.50
N ALA A 329 26.13 -8.45 -19.23
CA ALA A 329 26.42 -9.87 -19.18
C ALA A 329 27.91 -10.11 -19.35
N TYR A 330 28.37 -11.27 -18.94
CA TYR A 330 29.72 -11.76 -19.22
C TYR A 330 29.65 -12.98 -20.14
N ILE A 331 30.49 -12.99 -21.15
CA ILE A 331 30.63 -14.13 -22.03
C ILE A 331 31.99 -14.79 -21.84
N VAL A 332 32.01 -16.10 -21.83
CA VAL A 332 33.25 -16.89 -21.84
C VAL A 332 33.50 -17.35 -23.29
N ILE A 333 34.56 -16.84 -23.85
CA ILE A 333 35.00 -17.24 -25.17
C ILE A 333 36.07 -18.33 -25.03
N ASN A 334 35.72 -19.55 -25.34
CA ASN A 334 36.68 -20.65 -25.35
C ASN A 334 37.40 -20.67 -26.70
N GLN A 335 38.67 -20.32 -26.73
CA GLN A 335 39.49 -20.45 -27.90
C GLN A 335 39.89 -21.93 -28.06
N GLN A 336 39.20 -22.67 -28.89
CA GLN A 336 39.66 -23.99 -29.29
C GLN A 336 41.00 -23.82 -30.06
N PRO A 337 42.03 -24.63 -29.80
CA PRO A 337 43.18 -24.63 -30.68
C PRO A 337 42.75 -25.04 -32.09
N GLU A 338 43.15 -24.29 -33.09
CA GLU A 338 43.01 -24.74 -34.45
C GLU A 338 43.73 -26.09 -34.65
N PRO A 339 43.16 -27.03 -35.42
CA PRO A 339 43.71 -28.38 -35.59
C PRO A 339 45.08 -28.36 -36.30
#